data_273a17de7a6719dd95656bf1c274b705
#
_entry.id   273a17de7a6719dd95656bf1c274b705
#
_cell.length_a   1.000
_cell.length_b   1.000
_cell.length_c   1.000
_cell.angle_alpha   90.00
_cell.angle_beta   90.00
_cell.angle_gamma   90.00
#
_symmetry.space_group_name_H-M   'P 1'
#
loop_
_entity.id
_entity.type
_entity.pdbx_description
1 polymer ?
#
loop_
_entity_poly.entity_id
_entity_poly.type
_entity_poly.pdbx_seq_one_letter_code
_entity_poly.pdbx_strand_id
1 'polypeptide(L)'
;MIELKQIRKDYGECTVIKNQSLSIKDKEFFVLIGPSGSGKTTLLKLINRLIDPTEGDVLLDGKSVMDYPLRKLRLNTGYVLQQIALFPNLTVAENIELVPIMKKWPKQIRKEQTTQLLSKVGLDPKIYAHRYPHELSGGEQQRVSIVRAIIGKPEILLMDEPFSALDPISRRQLQDLIKTLHHELGLTIVFVTHNMEEAAYLGDRLCIMDHGEIIQTGIPDEIKSRPENDFVARFFSRGCDGFE
;
A
#
# COMPACT_ATOMS: atom_id res chain seq x y z
N MET A 1 -4.20 -8.88 12.16
CA MET A 1 -2.99 -8.23 12.71
C MET A 1 -1.75 -8.68 11.94
N ILE A 2 -0.84 -7.77 11.59
CA ILE A 2 0.44 -8.09 10.91
C ILE A 2 1.57 -7.92 11.92
N GLU A 3 2.43 -8.92 12.05
CA GLU A 3 3.61 -8.87 12.93
C GLU A 3 4.86 -9.22 12.13
N LEU A 4 5.88 -8.38 12.22
CA LEU A 4 7.23 -8.68 11.74
C LEU A 4 8.08 -8.99 12.99
N LYS A 5 8.67 -10.17 13.05
CA LYS A 5 9.46 -10.64 14.21
C LYS A 5 10.92 -10.80 13.82
N GLN A 6 11.77 -9.90 14.30
CA GLN A 6 13.21 -9.90 14.09
C GLN A 6 13.59 -10.07 12.62
N ILE A 7 12.89 -9.34 11.75
CA ILE A 7 13.08 -9.41 10.30
C ILE A 7 14.42 -8.84 9.91
N ARG A 8 15.20 -9.66 9.23
CA ARG A 8 16.40 -9.26 8.50
C ARG A 8 16.27 -9.59 7.02
N LYS A 9 16.74 -8.69 6.16
CA LYS A 9 16.79 -8.94 4.72
C LYS A 9 18.11 -8.48 4.13
N ASP A 10 18.84 -9.45 3.59
CA ASP A 10 20.07 -9.24 2.85
C ASP A 10 19.88 -9.48 1.37
N TYR A 11 20.60 -8.73 0.54
CA TYR A 11 20.80 -8.96 -0.89
C TYR A 11 22.31 -9.06 -1.15
N GLY A 12 22.81 -10.27 -1.24
CA GLY A 12 24.24 -10.51 -1.25
C GLY A 12 24.89 -10.00 0.05
N GLU A 13 25.86 -9.12 -0.07
CA GLU A 13 26.57 -8.52 1.09
C GLU A 13 25.83 -7.28 1.68
N CYS A 14 24.76 -6.81 1.02
CA CYS A 14 24.05 -5.63 1.45
C CYS A 14 22.87 -5.99 2.35
N THR A 15 22.89 -5.55 3.62
CA THR A 15 21.75 -5.67 4.54
C THR A 15 20.81 -4.49 4.32
N VAL A 16 19.58 -4.76 3.82
CA VAL A 16 18.54 -3.76 3.55
C VAL A 16 17.61 -3.58 4.74
N ILE A 17 17.34 -4.63 5.53
CA ILE A 17 16.58 -4.57 6.78
C ILE A 17 17.42 -5.21 7.88
N LYS A 18 17.62 -4.48 8.98
CA LYS A 18 18.53 -4.81 10.07
C LYS A 18 17.79 -5.31 11.31
N ASN A 19 17.36 -6.56 11.30
CA ASN A 19 16.72 -7.23 12.46
C ASN A 19 15.64 -6.38 13.15
N GLN A 20 14.58 -6.05 12.41
CA GLN A 20 13.52 -5.17 12.89
C GLN A 20 12.29 -5.97 13.33
N SER A 21 11.59 -5.46 14.35
CA SER A 21 10.28 -5.97 14.78
C SER A 21 9.24 -4.86 14.74
N LEU A 22 8.04 -5.20 14.23
CA LEU A 22 6.96 -4.24 14.05
C LEU A 22 5.61 -4.96 14.16
N SER A 23 4.61 -4.29 14.74
CA SER A 23 3.24 -4.78 14.74
C SER A 23 2.28 -3.74 14.16
N ILE A 24 1.35 -4.20 13.33
CA ILE A 24 0.30 -3.39 12.71
C ILE A 24 -1.04 -4.00 13.12
N LYS A 25 -1.93 -3.16 13.68
CA LYS A 25 -3.23 -3.60 14.18
C LYS A 25 -4.22 -3.83 13.02
N ASP A 26 -5.25 -4.62 13.28
CA ASP A 26 -6.34 -4.76 12.32
C ASP A 26 -7.06 -3.44 12.10
N LYS A 27 -7.44 -3.18 10.86
CA LYS A 27 -8.14 -1.97 10.42
C LYS A 27 -7.36 -0.67 10.71
N GLU A 28 -6.06 -0.76 10.89
CA GLU A 28 -5.17 0.38 11.05
C GLU A 28 -4.72 0.92 9.70
N PHE A 29 -4.69 2.23 9.55
CA PHE A 29 -3.98 2.89 8.44
C PHE A 29 -2.55 3.16 8.90
N PHE A 30 -1.65 2.23 8.58
CA PHE A 30 -0.26 2.27 9.00
C PHE A 30 0.65 2.79 7.89
N VAL A 31 1.46 3.80 8.18
CA VAL A 31 2.34 4.42 7.18
C VAL A 31 3.80 4.16 7.48
N LEU A 32 4.50 3.61 6.49
CA LEU A 32 5.97 3.49 6.46
C LEU A 32 6.53 4.71 5.74
N ILE A 33 7.34 5.50 6.42
CA ILE A 33 7.91 6.73 5.89
C ILE A 33 9.42 6.80 6.11
N GLY A 34 10.13 7.45 5.21
CA GLY A 34 11.59 7.61 5.28
C GLY A 34 12.21 7.90 3.91
N PRO A 35 13.51 8.18 3.84
CA PRO A 35 14.20 8.46 2.58
C PRO A 35 14.20 7.25 1.63
N SER A 36 14.52 7.51 0.37
CA SER A 36 14.73 6.44 -0.62
C SER A 36 15.82 5.49 -0.14
N GLY A 37 15.63 4.19 -0.36
CA GLY A 37 16.59 3.16 0.10
C GLY A 37 16.50 2.78 1.58
N SER A 38 15.60 3.36 2.38
CA SER A 38 15.46 3.00 3.81
C SER A 38 14.83 1.61 4.07
N GLY A 39 14.36 0.89 3.04
CA GLY A 39 13.84 -0.47 3.18
C GLY A 39 12.31 -0.60 3.17
N LYS A 40 11.53 0.48 3.06
CA LYS A 40 10.05 0.49 3.09
C LYS A 40 9.40 -0.46 2.11
N THR A 41 9.73 -0.35 0.82
CA THR A 41 9.24 -1.25 -0.23
C THR A 41 9.65 -2.71 0.02
N THR A 42 10.82 -2.93 0.62
CA THR A 42 11.28 -4.27 1.00
C THR A 42 10.38 -4.86 2.09
N LEU A 43 10.00 -4.09 3.11
CA LEU A 43 9.03 -4.54 4.13
C LEU A 43 7.67 -4.88 3.52
N LEU A 44 7.15 -4.04 2.61
CA LEU A 44 5.90 -4.34 1.88
C LEU A 44 5.98 -5.68 1.12
N LYS A 45 7.10 -5.92 0.43
CA LYS A 45 7.32 -7.15 -0.34
C LYS A 45 7.42 -8.38 0.55
N LEU A 46 7.93 -8.27 1.77
CA LEU A 46 7.96 -9.35 2.76
C LEU A 46 6.55 -9.71 3.24
N ILE A 47 5.69 -8.73 3.53
CA ILE A 47 4.30 -8.96 3.98
C ILE A 47 3.51 -9.77 2.94
N ASN A 48 3.66 -9.48 1.66
CA ASN A 48 2.98 -10.20 0.57
C ASN A 48 3.80 -11.40 0.05
N ARG A 49 4.91 -11.72 0.74
CA ARG A 49 5.83 -12.79 0.33
C ARG A 49 6.19 -12.74 -1.16
N LEU A 50 6.44 -11.51 -1.68
CA LEU A 50 7.08 -11.32 -3.00
C LEU A 50 8.58 -11.64 -2.92
N ILE A 51 9.14 -11.48 -1.73
CA ILE A 51 10.48 -11.91 -1.33
C ILE A 51 10.37 -12.59 0.03
N ASP A 52 11.24 -13.54 0.31
CA ASP A 52 11.34 -14.18 1.61
C ASP A 52 12.36 -13.42 2.50
N PRO A 53 12.18 -13.38 3.83
CA PRO A 53 13.17 -12.81 4.75
C PRO A 53 14.46 -13.65 4.74
N THR A 54 15.59 -13.05 5.12
CA THR A 54 16.84 -13.77 5.37
C THR A 54 16.81 -14.42 6.75
N GLU A 55 16.29 -13.66 7.73
CA GLU A 55 16.05 -14.14 9.10
C GLU A 55 14.74 -13.54 9.62
N GLY A 56 14.18 -14.16 10.67
CA GLY A 56 12.93 -13.73 11.28
C GLY A 56 11.69 -14.24 10.54
N ASP A 57 10.52 -13.77 10.93
CA ASP A 57 9.25 -14.22 10.37
C ASP A 57 8.22 -13.08 10.26
N VAL A 58 7.35 -13.17 9.25
CA VAL A 58 6.18 -12.31 9.08
C VAL A 58 4.94 -13.13 9.41
N LEU A 59 4.15 -12.65 10.36
CA LEU A 59 2.93 -13.32 10.77
C LEU A 59 1.70 -12.49 10.36
N LEU A 60 0.69 -13.19 9.86
CA LEU A 60 -0.67 -12.66 9.66
C LEU A 60 -1.60 -13.40 10.60
N ASP A 61 -2.19 -12.69 11.55
CA ASP A 61 -3.04 -13.25 12.61
C ASP A 61 -2.39 -14.42 13.36
N GLY A 62 -1.10 -14.24 13.70
CA GLY A 62 -0.30 -15.21 14.43
C GLY A 62 0.22 -16.38 13.59
N LYS A 63 -0.13 -16.48 12.30
CA LYS A 63 0.33 -17.54 11.40
C LYS A 63 1.40 -17.00 10.44
N SER A 64 2.53 -17.72 10.32
CA SER A 64 3.60 -17.36 9.39
C SER A 64 3.12 -17.27 7.94
N VAL A 65 3.56 -16.23 7.22
CA VAL A 65 3.29 -16.13 5.78
C VAL A 65 3.92 -17.28 4.99
N MET A 66 4.94 -17.92 5.56
CA MET A 66 5.60 -19.09 4.95
C MET A 66 4.68 -20.32 4.94
N ASP A 67 3.74 -20.42 5.89
CA ASP A 67 2.78 -21.52 6.01
C ASP A 67 1.53 -21.35 5.15
N TYR A 68 1.37 -20.22 4.50
CA TYR A 68 0.25 -20.01 3.58
C TYR A 68 0.56 -20.55 2.18
N PRO A 69 -0.42 -21.19 1.52
CA PRO A 69 -0.33 -21.38 0.08
C PRO A 69 -0.17 -20.00 -0.60
N LEU A 70 0.92 -19.80 -1.32
CA LEU A 70 1.32 -18.49 -1.86
C LEU A 70 0.20 -17.81 -2.67
N ARG A 71 -0.53 -18.61 -3.47
CA ARG A 71 -1.69 -18.11 -4.22
C ARG A 71 -2.79 -17.58 -3.30
N LYS A 72 -3.10 -18.26 -2.19
CA LYS A 72 -4.14 -17.84 -1.24
C LYS A 72 -3.74 -16.55 -0.55
N LEU A 73 -2.50 -16.45 -0.10
CA LEU A 73 -1.94 -15.24 0.51
C LEU A 73 -2.11 -14.03 -0.44
N ARG A 74 -1.62 -14.13 -1.67
CA ARG A 74 -1.62 -13.03 -2.64
C ARG A 74 -3.01 -12.67 -3.16
N LEU A 75 -3.95 -13.61 -3.28
CA LEU A 75 -5.33 -13.32 -3.64
C LEU A 75 -6.12 -12.61 -2.53
N ASN A 76 -5.68 -12.74 -1.26
CA ASN A 76 -6.33 -12.10 -0.11
C ASN A 76 -5.61 -10.83 0.35
N THR A 77 -4.53 -10.45 -0.32
CA THR A 77 -3.80 -9.19 -0.09
C THR A 77 -3.91 -8.32 -1.33
N GLY A 78 -4.49 -7.13 -1.18
CA GLY A 78 -4.46 -6.11 -2.24
C GLY A 78 -3.07 -5.48 -2.33
N TYR A 79 -2.60 -5.17 -3.53
CA TYR A 79 -1.32 -4.51 -3.72
C TYR A 79 -1.41 -3.45 -4.82
N VAL A 80 -1.14 -2.20 -4.45
CA VAL A 80 -1.02 -1.07 -5.37
C VAL A 80 0.45 -0.72 -5.50
N LEU A 81 0.97 -0.86 -6.71
CA LEU A 81 2.39 -0.64 -7.04
C LEU A 81 2.66 0.86 -7.30
N GLN A 82 3.88 1.29 -7.07
CA GLN A 82 4.37 2.63 -7.40
C GLN A 82 4.19 2.94 -8.89
N GLN A 83 4.61 2.04 -9.76
CA GLN A 83 4.31 2.13 -11.18
C GLN A 83 2.93 1.51 -11.46
N ILE A 84 2.09 2.23 -12.18
CA ILE A 84 0.78 1.74 -12.57
C ILE A 84 0.94 0.53 -13.50
N ALA A 85 0.67 -0.65 -12.97
CA ALA A 85 0.85 -1.92 -13.67
C ALA A 85 -0.49 -2.48 -14.16
N LEU A 86 -1.26 -1.68 -14.92
CA LEU A 86 -2.43 -2.18 -15.64
C LEU A 86 -1.98 -2.95 -16.88
N PHE A 87 -2.68 -4.03 -17.19
CA PHE A 87 -2.44 -4.79 -18.41
C PHE A 87 -2.91 -3.98 -19.62
N PRO A 88 -2.01 -3.56 -20.52
CA PRO A 88 -2.33 -2.60 -21.58
C PRO A 88 -3.28 -3.16 -22.64
N ASN A 89 -3.33 -4.48 -22.79
CA ASN A 89 -4.18 -5.23 -23.72
C ASN A 89 -5.54 -5.65 -23.13
N LEU A 90 -5.83 -5.28 -21.89
CA LEU A 90 -7.10 -5.52 -21.22
C LEU A 90 -7.83 -4.19 -21.00
N THR A 91 -9.15 -4.20 -21.14
CA THR A 91 -9.99 -3.06 -20.76
C THR A 91 -9.94 -2.78 -19.26
N VAL A 92 -10.47 -1.66 -18.83
CA VAL A 92 -10.62 -1.29 -17.40
C VAL A 92 -11.37 -2.38 -16.65
N ALA A 93 -12.53 -2.82 -17.16
CA ALA A 93 -13.32 -3.87 -16.51
C ALA A 93 -12.55 -5.19 -16.41
N GLU A 94 -11.87 -5.60 -17.47
CA GLU A 94 -11.06 -6.82 -17.48
C GLU A 94 -9.88 -6.76 -16.51
N ASN A 95 -9.18 -5.60 -16.44
CA ASN A 95 -8.13 -5.37 -15.44
C ASN A 95 -8.67 -5.54 -14.01
N ILE A 96 -9.82 -4.95 -13.71
CA ILE A 96 -10.45 -5.02 -12.39
C ILE A 96 -10.89 -6.44 -12.07
N GLU A 97 -11.48 -7.16 -13.03
CA GLU A 97 -12.04 -8.50 -12.82
C GLU A 97 -11.00 -9.61 -12.67
N LEU A 98 -9.70 -9.37 -12.84
CA LEU A 98 -8.65 -10.40 -12.78
C LEU A 98 -8.68 -11.20 -11.47
N VAL A 99 -8.66 -10.52 -10.31
CA VAL A 99 -8.68 -11.19 -9.00
C VAL A 99 -9.99 -11.93 -8.76
N PRO A 100 -11.18 -11.36 -9.00
CA PRO A 100 -12.45 -12.09 -8.96
C PRO A 100 -12.50 -13.32 -9.86
N ILE A 101 -11.94 -13.26 -11.08
CA ILE A 101 -11.86 -14.43 -11.98
C ILE A 101 -11.00 -15.52 -11.33
N MET A 102 -9.83 -15.16 -10.79
CA MET A 102 -8.93 -16.10 -10.12
C MET A 102 -9.56 -16.72 -8.85
N LYS A 103 -10.46 -15.97 -8.18
CA LYS A 103 -11.30 -16.43 -7.05
C LYS A 103 -12.55 -17.19 -7.50
N LYS A 104 -12.75 -17.38 -8.81
CA LYS A 104 -13.90 -18.08 -9.41
C LYS A 104 -15.26 -17.45 -9.07
N TRP A 105 -15.32 -16.13 -8.98
CA TRP A 105 -16.59 -15.45 -8.74
C TRP A 105 -17.50 -15.55 -9.99
N PRO A 106 -18.82 -15.70 -9.79
CA PRO A 106 -19.80 -15.68 -10.88
C PRO A 106 -19.70 -14.38 -11.70
N LYS A 107 -19.87 -14.48 -13.03
CA LYS A 107 -19.74 -13.34 -13.95
C LYS A 107 -20.66 -12.17 -13.58
N GLN A 108 -21.88 -12.47 -13.12
CA GLN A 108 -22.85 -11.45 -12.72
C GLN A 108 -22.31 -10.62 -11.52
N ILE A 109 -21.81 -11.29 -10.48
CA ILE A 109 -21.25 -10.63 -9.28
C ILE A 109 -20.03 -9.79 -9.65
N ARG A 110 -19.15 -10.29 -10.54
CA ARG A 110 -17.99 -9.53 -10.99
C ARG A 110 -18.39 -8.21 -11.63
N LYS A 111 -19.35 -8.26 -12.59
CA LYS A 111 -19.85 -7.06 -13.28
C LYS A 111 -20.49 -6.06 -12.32
N GLU A 112 -21.33 -6.53 -11.39
CA GLU A 112 -21.98 -5.68 -10.39
C GLU A 112 -20.95 -4.98 -9.49
N GLN A 113 -19.98 -5.74 -8.96
CA GLN A 113 -18.94 -5.18 -8.11
C GLN A 113 -18.01 -4.22 -8.86
N THR A 114 -17.65 -4.54 -10.11
CA THR A 114 -16.87 -3.64 -10.97
C THR A 114 -17.61 -2.33 -11.21
N THR A 115 -18.89 -2.38 -11.55
CA THR A 115 -19.73 -1.19 -11.76
C THR A 115 -19.83 -0.34 -10.49
N GLN A 116 -20.08 -0.95 -9.33
CA GLN A 116 -20.19 -0.26 -8.06
C GLN A 116 -18.88 0.44 -7.66
N LEU A 117 -17.74 -0.28 -7.79
CA LEU A 117 -16.45 0.26 -7.40
C LEU A 117 -15.95 1.35 -8.36
N LEU A 118 -16.19 1.22 -9.67
CA LEU A 118 -15.88 2.29 -10.63
C LEU A 118 -16.64 3.57 -10.29
N SER A 119 -17.95 3.46 -10.03
CA SER A 119 -18.76 4.62 -9.63
C SER A 119 -18.24 5.24 -8.31
N LYS A 120 -17.82 4.41 -7.36
CA LYS A 120 -17.29 4.84 -6.06
C LYS A 120 -16.00 5.67 -6.18
N VAL A 121 -15.15 5.31 -7.15
CA VAL A 121 -13.91 6.06 -7.43
C VAL A 121 -14.11 7.23 -8.41
N GLY A 122 -15.36 7.57 -8.73
CA GLY A 122 -15.69 8.69 -9.61
C GLY A 122 -15.44 8.43 -11.09
N LEU A 123 -15.42 7.17 -11.51
CA LEU A 123 -15.33 6.75 -12.90
C LEU A 123 -16.69 6.18 -13.36
N ASP A 124 -17.39 6.88 -14.25
CA ASP A 124 -18.66 6.36 -14.79
C ASP A 124 -18.45 5.02 -15.51
N PRO A 125 -19.03 3.91 -15.03
CA PRO A 125 -18.84 2.59 -15.64
C PRO A 125 -19.27 2.51 -17.08
N LYS A 126 -20.27 3.30 -17.50
CA LYS A 126 -20.75 3.33 -18.88
C LYS A 126 -19.70 3.91 -19.85
N ILE A 127 -18.86 4.81 -19.34
CA ILE A 127 -17.80 5.47 -20.11
C ILE A 127 -16.50 4.71 -20.02
N TYR A 128 -16.13 4.29 -18.79
CA TYR A 128 -14.76 3.82 -18.50
C TYR A 128 -14.58 2.31 -18.60
N ALA A 129 -15.61 1.49 -18.37
CA ALA A 129 -15.45 0.04 -18.28
C ALA A 129 -14.80 -0.60 -19.52
N HIS A 130 -15.06 -0.05 -20.70
CA HIS A 130 -14.60 -0.59 -21.99
C HIS A 130 -13.35 0.09 -22.53
N ARG A 131 -12.84 1.16 -21.86
CA ARG A 131 -11.59 1.82 -22.24
C ARG A 131 -10.38 0.96 -21.91
N TYR A 132 -9.31 1.19 -22.67
CA TYR A 132 -8.00 0.62 -22.39
C TYR A 132 -7.15 1.59 -21.54
N PRO A 133 -6.12 1.10 -20.81
CA PRO A 133 -5.28 1.94 -19.98
C PRO A 133 -4.70 3.18 -20.68
N HIS A 134 -4.28 3.07 -21.93
CA HIS A 134 -3.72 4.18 -22.71
C HIS A 134 -4.71 5.31 -23.03
N GLU A 135 -6.01 5.07 -22.86
CA GLU A 135 -7.08 6.06 -23.04
C GLU A 135 -7.42 6.81 -21.74
N LEU A 136 -6.70 6.53 -20.67
CA LEU A 136 -6.90 7.08 -19.32
C LEU A 136 -5.77 8.03 -18.94
N SER A 137 -6.09 9.12 -18.23
CA SER A 137 -5.10 9.91 -17.50
C SER A 137 -4.40 9.11 -16.41
N GLY A 138 -3.24 9.56 -15.94
CA GLY A 138 -2.51 8.89 -14.86
C GLY A 138 -3.33 8.73 -13.58
N GLY A 139 -4.11 9.76 -13.20
CA GLY A 139 -5.00 9.69 -12.04
C GLY A 139 -6.15 8.69 -12.20
N GLU A 140 -6.74 8.59 -13.39
CA GLU A 140 -7.77 7.58 -13.70
C GLU A 140 -7.20 6.17 -13.67
N GLN A 141 -6.02 5.96 -14.27
CA GLN A 141 -5.31 4.67 -14.20
C GLN A 141 -5.03 4.27 -12.74
N GLN A 142 -4.63 5.22 -11.90
CA GLN A 142 -4.38 4.96 -10.47
C GLN A 142 -5.67 4.57 -9.74
N ARG A 143 -6.80 5.24 -10.02
CA ARG A 143 -8.12 4.85 -9.48
C ARG A 143 -8.49 3.42 -9.89
N VAL A 144 -8.28 3.06 -11.15
CA VAL A 144 -8.50 1.67 -11.65
C VAL A 144 -7.58 0.67 -10.93
N SER A 145 -6.31 1.02 -10.72
CA SER A 145 -5.35 0.19 -9.99
C SER A 145 -5.80 -0.08 -8.54
N ILE A 146 -6.32 0.93 -7.85
CA ILE A 146 -6.89 0.79 -6.51
C ILE A 146 -8.13 -0.12 -6.53
N VAL A 147 -9.06 0.10 -7.46
CA VAL A 147 -10.26 -0.74 -7.62
C VAL A 147 -9.87 -2.20 -7.86
N ARG A 148 -8.89 -2.45 -8.73
CA ARG A 148 -8.35 -3.80 -8.98
C ARG A 148 -7.79 -4.45 -7.71
N ALA A 149 -7.13 -3.68 -6.87
CA ALA A 149 -6.55 -4.19 -5.62
C ALA A 149 -7.62 -4.54 -4.57
N ILE A 150 -8.74 -3.79 -4.50
CA ILE A 150 -9.76 -3.97 -3.45
C ILE A 150 -10.96 -4.83 -3.87
N ILE A 151 -11.23 -5.02 -5.17
CA ILE A 151 -12.42 -5.74 -5.63
C ILE A 151 -12.48 -7.18 -5.10
N GLY A 152 -11.32 -7.80 -4.91
CA GLY A 152 -11.22 -9.14 -4.32
C GLY A 152 -11.60 -9.21 -2.83
N LYS A 153 -12.02 -8.09 -2.23
CA LYS A 153 -12.29 -7.93 -0.79
C LYS A 153 -11.13 -8.45 0.06
N PRO A 154 -9.92 -7.89 -0.10
CA PRO A 154 -8.79 -8.24 0.75
C PRO A 154 -9.00 -7.69 2.17
N GLU A 155 -8.38 -8.32 3.16
CA GLU A 155 -8.30 -7.79 4.52
C GLU A 155 -7.15 -6.78 4.67
N ILE A 156 -6.11 -6.95 3.86
CA ILE A 156 -4.89 -6.14 3.86
C ILE A 156 -4.72 -5.49 2.49
N LEU A 157 -4.45 -4.18 2.48
CA LEU A 157 -4.10 -3.41 1.29
C LEU A 157 -2.70 -2.82 1.47
N LEU A 158 -1.77 -3.24 0.62
CA LEU A 158 -0.41 -2.73 0.56
C LEU A 158 -0.33 -1.68 -0.55
N MET A 159 0.26 -0.52 -0.27
CA MET A 159 0.37 0.59 -1.21
C MET A 159 1.79 1.13 -1.22
N ASP A 160 2.47 1.05 -2.35
CA ASP A 160 3.84 1.50 -2.52
C ASP A 160 3.87 2.81 -3.30
N GLU A 161 4.06 3.93 -2.64
CA GLU A 161 4.11 5.30 -3.19
C GLU A 161 3.03 5.60 -4.26
N PRO A 162 1.74 5.33 -3.99
CA PRO A 162 0.71 5.33 -5.03
C PRO A 162 0.40 6.72 -5.60
N PHE A 163 0.93 7.80 -5.03
CA PHE A 163 0.64 9.18 -5.43
C PHE A 163 1.83 9.90 -6.07
N SER A 164 2.98 9.24 -6.19
CA SER A 164 4.25 9.88 -6.61
C SER A 164 4.19 10.56 -7.99
N ALA A 165 3.36 10.04 -8.90
CA ALA A 165 3.23 10.55 -10.27
C ALA A 165 2.02 11.47 -10.49
N LEU A 166 1.32 11.90 -9.42
CA LEU A 166 0.09 12.68 -9.54
C LEU A 166 0.32 14.17 -9.28
N ASP A 167 -0.44 15.00 -9.99
CA ASP A 167 -0.58 16.41 -9.68
C ASP A 167 -1.22 16.64 -8.30
N PRO A 168 -1.03 17.83 -7.68
CA PRO A 168 -1.51 18.08 -6.31
C PRO A 168 -3.02 17.92 -6.12
N ILE A 169 -3.83 18.27 -7.11
CA ILE A 169 -5.30 18.19 -7.03
C ILE A 169 -5.74 16.74 -7.09
N SER A 170 -5.27 15.99 -8.08
CA SER A 170 -5.55 14.54 -8.22
C SER A 170 -5.07 13.76 -7.01
N ARG A 171 -3.89 14.11 -6.47
CA ARG A 171 -3.33 13.52 -5.25
C ARG A 171 -4.28 13.69 -4.07
N ARG A 172 -4.75 14.91 -3.80
CA ARG A 172 -5.66 15.18 -2.69
C ARG A 172 -6.97 14.40 -2.81
N GLN A 173 -7.57 14.41 -3.99
CA GLN A 173 -8.79 13.64 -4.26
C GLN A 173 -8.61 12.14 -4.02
N LEU A 174 -7.44 11.60 -4.38
CA LEU A 174 -7.15 10.17 -4.18
C LEU A 174 -6.88 9.83 -2.72
N GLN A 175 -6.25 10.73 -1.97
CA GLN A 175 -6.07 10.59 -0.51
C GLN A 175 -7.42 10.53 0.20
N ASP A 176 -8.33 11.45 -0.11
CA ASP A 176 -9.68 11.48 0.46
C ASP A 176 -10.47 10.20 0.11
N LEU A 177 -10.36 9.74 -1.14
CA LEU A 177 -10.97 8.51 -1.59
C LEU A 177 -10.46 7.28 -0.81
N ILE A 178 -9.13 7.15 -0.64
CA ILE A 178 -8.55 6.01 0.09
C ILE A 178 -8.96 6.03 1.55
N LYS A 179 -9.01 7.21 2.17
CA LYS A 179 -9.49 7.37 3.54
C LYS A 179 -10.94 6.90 3.69
N THR A 180 -11.80 7.28 2.74
CA THR A 180 -13.19 6.82 2.68
C THR A 180 -13.27 5.30 2.52
N LEU A 181 -12.51 4.72 1.58
CA LEU A 181 -12.48 3.28 1.35
C LEU A 181 -11.95 2.49 2.55
N HIS A 182 -10.94 3.02 3.25
CA HIS A 182 -10.41 2.43 4.48
C HIS A 182 -11.52 2.28 5.54
N HIS A 183 -12.23 3.36 5.83
CA HIS A 183 -13.33 3.35 6.83
C HIS A 183 -14.50 2.46 6.41
N GLU A 184 -14.94 2.56 5.16
CA GLU A 184 -16.12 1.82 4.68
C GLU A 184 -15.89 0.31 4.56
N LEU A 185 -14.69 -0.09 4.14
CA LEU A 185 -14.36 -1.50 3.90
C LEU A 185 -13.66 -2.15 5.10
N GLY A 186 -13.25 -1.37 6.10
CA GLY A 186 -12.53 -1.87 7.28
C GLY A 186 -11.19 -2.53 6.92
N LEU A 187 -10.45 -1.95 5.97
CA LEU A 187 -9.18 -2.48 5.49
C LEU A 187 -8.06 -2.22 6.50
N THR A 188 -7.13 -3.15 6.64
CA THR A 188 -5.81 -2.86 7.20
C THR A 188 -4.93 -2.34 6.06
N ILE A 189 -4.46 -1.09 6.14
CA ILE A 189 -3.63 -0.49 5.08
C ILE A 189 -2.19 -0.36 5.56
N VAL A 190 -1.24 -0.83 4.75
CA VAL A 190 0.18 -0.52 4.90
C VAL A 190 0.60 0.33 3.71
N PHE A 191 0.87 1.60 3.99
CA PHE A 191 1.12 2.62 2.99
C PHE A 191 2.55 3.10 3.07
N VAL A 192 3.25 3.12 1.95
CA VAL A 192 4.61 3.65 1.82
C VAL A 192 4.55 5.02 1.16
N THR A 193 5.23 5.99 1.75
CA THR A 193 5.48 7.30 1.14
C THR A 193 6.83 7.86 1.62
N HIS A 194 7.34 8.84 0.90
CA HIS A 194 8.42 9.72 1.36
C HIS A 194 7.90 11.11 1.77
N ASN A 195 6.59 11.37 1.61
CA ASN A 195 5.95 12.65 1.91
C ASN A 195 5.31 12.65 3.30
N MET A 196 5.81 13.53 4.18
CA MET A 196 5.35 13.63 5.56
C MET A 196 3.91 14.14 5.67
N GLU A 197 3.48 15.04 4.79
CA GLU A 197 2.10 15.55 4.80
C GLU A 197 1.10 14.45 4.46
N GLU A 198 1.44 13.59 3.49
CA GLU A 198 0.64 12.41 3.17
C GLU A 198 0.56 11.47 4.37
N ALA A 199 1.70 11.19 5.00
CA ALA A 199 1.78 10.31 6.14
C ALA A 199 0.93 10.82 7.31
N ALA A 200 1.07 12.08 7.67
CA ALA A 200 0.32 12.71 8.76
C ALA A 200 -1.18 12.84 8.45
N TYR A 201 -1.53 13.03 7.17
CA TYR A 201 -2.93 13.14 6.75
C TYR A 201 -3.68 11.81 6.77
N LEU A 202 -3.00 10.72 6.39
CA LEU A 202 -3.62 9.42 6.16
C LEU A 202 -3.47 8.47 7.35
N GLY A 203 -2.31 8.50 8.02
CA GLY A 203 -1.91 7.46 8.96
C GLY A 203 -2.52 7.61 10.35
N ASP A 204 -3.05 6.52 10.89
CA ASP A 204 -3.35 6.40 12.32
C ASP A 204 -2.03 6.30 13.11
N ARG A 205 -1.06 5.55 12.57
CA ARG A 205 0.32 5.47 13.08
C ARG A 205 1.32 5.52 11.94
N LEU A 206 2.46 6.13 12.25
CA LEU A 206 3.62 6.24 11.38
C LEU A 206 4.76 5.38 11.90
N CYS A 207 5.54 4.82 10.98
CA CYS A 207 6.82 4.18 11.25
C CYS A 207 7.89 4.85 10.40
N ILE A 208 8.78 5.57 11.06
CA ILE A 208 9.90 6.25 10.41
C ILE A 208 11.06 5.29 10.29
N MET A 209 11.53 5.12 9.07
CA MET A 209 12.63 4.22 8.74
C MET A 209 13.81 4.99 8.16
N ASP A 210 15.02 4.59 8.55
CA ASP A 210 16.27 5.05 7.96
C ASP A 210 17.30 3.91 7.92
N HIS A 211 18.04 3.79 6.82
CA HIS A 211 19.12 2.80 6.65
C HIS A 211 18.79 1.37 7.11
N GLY A 212 17.56 0.90 6.84
CA GLY A 212 17.10 -0.45 7.19
C GLY A 212 16.67 -0.63 8.66
N GLU A 213 16.59 0.45 9.42
CA GLU A 213 16.17 0.46 10.81
C GLU A 213 14.86 1.24 11.00
N ILE A 214 14.06 0.81 11.97
CA ILE A 214 12.91 1.56 12.47
C ILE A 214 13.44 2.53 13.51
N ILE A 215 13.32 3.82 13.24
CA ILE A 215 13.82 4.88 14.14
C ILE A 215 12.76 5.22 15.18
N GLN A 216 11.52 5.45 14.74
CA GLN A 216 10.42 5.78 15.63
C GLN A 216 9.09 5.30 15.07
N THR A 217 8.18 4.87 15.96
CA THR A 217 6.82 4.51 15.61
C THR A 217 5.84 5.14 16.61
N GLY A 218 4.80 5.80 16.10
CA GLY A 218 3.80 6.47 16.96
C GLY A 218 2.70 7.14 16.15
N ILE A 219 1.76 7.80 16.81
CA ILE A 219 0.80 8.66 16.14
C ILE A 219 1.48 9.94 15.65
N PRO A 220 1.01 10.57 14.55
CA PRO A 220 1.68 11.73 13.94
C PRO A 220 2.01 12.86 14.94
N ASP A 221 1.05 13.24 15.78
CA ASP A 221 1.20 14.34 16.74
C ASP A 221 2.22 14.02 17.85
N GLU A 222 2.30 12.76 18.31
CA GLU A 222 3.30 12.33 19.29
C GLU A 222 4.71 12.39 18.71
N ILE A 223 4.90 11.86 17.50
CA ILE A 223 6.22 11.88 16.85
C ILE A 223 6.66 13.33 16.60
N LYS A 224 5.75 14.20 16.17
CA LYS A 224 6.01 15.62 15.92
C LYS A 224 6.43 16.36 17.22
N SER A 225 5.74 16.07 18.33
CA SER A 225 5.99 16.75 19.62
C SER A 225 7.18 16.18 20.39
N ARG A 226 7.53 14.91 20.16
CA ARG A 226 8.62 14.19 20.84
C ARG A 226 9.40 13.34 19.83
N PRO A 227 10.17 13.98 18.95
CA PRO A 227 11.01 13.25 18.01
C PRO A 227 12.14 12.53 18.73
N GLU A 228 12.39 11.27 18.36
CA GLU A 228 13.43 10.41 18.98
C GLU A 228 14.86 10.97 18.78
N ASN A 229 15.07 11.65 17.64
CA ASN A 229 16.36 12.25 17.32
C ASN A 229 16.23 13.44 16.34
N ASP A 230 17.36 14.10 16.05
CA ASP A 230 17.43 15.24 15.13
C ASP A 230 17.01 14.88 13.69
N PHE A 231 17.21 13.64 13.26
CA PHE A 231 16.75 13.20 11.94
C PHE A 231 15.22 13.25 11.87
N VAL A 232 14.54 12.68 12.86
CA VAL A 232 13.07 12.71 12.94
C VAL A 232 12.56 14.14 13.04
N ALA A 233 13.17 14.97 13.90
CA ALA A 233 12.79 16.37 14.06
C ALA A 233 12.90 17.14 12.73
N ARG A 234 14.01 16.97 12.01
CA ARG A 234 14.23 17.60 10.70
C ARG A 234 13.28 17.06 9.61
N PHE A 235 12.92 15.80 9.69
CA PHE A 235 12.01 15.16 8.75
C PHE A 235 10.59 15.75 8.82
N PHE A 236 10.16 16.19 10.03
CA PHE A 236 8.90 16.90 10.24
C PHE A 236 8.97 18.40 9.90
N SER A 237 10.11 19.05 10.09
CA SER A 237 10.25 20.49 9.87
C SER A 237 10.51 20.87 8.43
N ARG A 238 11.06 19.98 7.63
CA ARG A 238 11.19 20.13 6.18
C ARG A 238 10.02 19.43 5.52
N GLY A 239 8.94 20.17 5.24
CA GLY A 239 8.01 19.72 4.21
C GLY A 239 8.83 19.38 2.97
N CYS A 240 8.65 18.23 2.41
CA CYS A 240 9.36 17.49 1.37
C CYS A 240 10.15 18.23 0.29
N ASP A 241 10.99 19.19 0.63
CA ASP A 241 11.94 19.83 -0.27
C ASP A 241 13.31 19.16 -0.09
N GLY A 242 13.54 18.14 -0.94
CA GLY A 242 14.86 17.72 -1.42
C GLY A 242 15.85 17.21 -0.36
N PHE A 243 15.89 15.89 -0.18
CA PHE A 243 17.18 15.22 0.06
C PHE A 243 17.87 15.06 -1.32
N GLU A 244 18.66 16.04 -1.75
CA GLU A 244 19.77 15.84 -2.66
C GLU A 244 20.96 15.26 -1.91
#